data_490dae5e5d438908b3f095298f112593
#
_entry.id   490dae5e5d438908b3f095298f112593
#
_cell.length_a   1.000
_cell.length_b   1.000
_cell.length_c   1.000
_cell.angle_alpha   90.00
_cell.angle_beta   90.00
_cell.angle_gamma   90.00
#
_symmetry.space_group_name_H-M   'P 1'
#
loop_
_entity.id
_entity.type
_entity.pdbx_description
1 polymer ?
#
loop_
_entity_poly.entity_id
_entity_poly.type
_entity_poly.pdbx_seq_one_letter_code
_entity_poly.pdbx_strand_id
1 'polypeptide(L)'
;RRITSVNDRKRLKSIIDDLDAPEGMAVIVRTAGMERAKPEIKRDFEYLLRLWDEIREVTLKSTAPALIYEEASLIKRSIRDLYTQDIGDIVVAGDEAYRAARAFMRALAPSHLRRVQHYRDASQPLFQRYQIESQISAIHEPVVHLKSGGYIVINQTEALVAIDVNSGRATRERNIEETALRTNSEAAE
;
A
#
# COMPACT_ATOMS: atom_id res chain seq x y z
N ARG A 1 10.28 -13.46 5.51
CA ARG A 1 10.36 -13.23 6.96
C ARG A 1 9.49 -14.27 7.68
N ARG A 2 9.91 -14.70 8.88
CA ARG A 2 9.18 -15.69 9.69
C ARG A 2 8.31 -14.95 10.70
N ILE A 3 7.07 -15.42 10.90
CA ILE A 3 6.20 -14.95 11.99
C ILE A 3 6.75 -15.48 13.31
N THR A 4 7.24 -14.60 14.17
CA THR A 4 7.91 -14.96 15.43
C THR A 4 6.94 -15.14 16.59
N SER A 5 5.84 -14.36 16.63
CA SER A 5 4.81 -14.43 17.68
C SER A 5 4.12 -15.80 17.69
N VAL A 6 4.14 -16.47 18.83
CA VAL A 6 3.49 -17.77 19.02
C VAL A 6 1.97 -17.65 18.96
N ASN A 7 1.40 -16.56 19.49
CA ASN A 7 -0.03 -16.31 19.49
C ASN A 7 -0.57 -16.09 18.07
N ASP A 8 0.14 -15.27 17.26
CA ASP A 8 -0.25 -15.04 15.87
C ASP A 8 -0.16 -16.31 15.05
N ARG A 9 0.87 -17.14 15.27
CA ARG A 9 0.96 -18.43 14.60
C ARG A 9 -0.20 -19.37 14.93
N LYS A 10 -0.61 -19.42 16.21
CA LYS A 10 -1.76 -20.25 16.62
C LYS A 10 -3.05 -19.73 16.00
N ARG A 11 -3.28 -18.41 16.06
CA ARG A 11 -4.44 -17.76 15.45
C ARG A 11 -4.51 -18.01 13.94
N LEU A 12 -3.42 -17.76 13.23
CA LEU A 12 -3.36 -17.95 11.77
C LEU A 12 -3.49 -19.41 11.37
N LYS A 13 -2.93 -20.36 12.16
CA LYS A 13 -3.11 -21.78 11.91
C LYS A 13 -4.58 -22.19 12.01
N SER A 14 -5.28 -21.75 13.06
CA SER A 14 -6.73 -22.01 13.19
C SER A 14 -7.52 -21.43 11.99
N ILE A 15 -7.14 -20.23 11.51
CA ILE A 15 -7.78 -19.64 10.33
C ILE A 15 -7.52 -20.50 9.08
N ILE A 16 -6.27 -20.98 8.87
CA ILE A 16 -5.92 -21.84 7.73
C ILE A 16 -6.69 -23.15 7.78
N ASP A 17 -6.78 -23.77 8.95
CA ASP A 17 -7.51 -25.03 9.13
C ASP A 17 -9.00 -24.87 8.77
N ASP A 18 -9.57 -23.66 9.00
CA ASP A 18 -10.96 -23.32 8.65
C ASP A 18 -11.18 -22.90 7.17
N LEU A 19 -10.12 -22.76 6.36
CA LEU A 19 -10.25 -22.36 4.95
C LEU A 19 -10.69 -23.50 4.03
N ASP A 20 -10.63 -24.75 4.49
CA ASP A 20 -11.02 -25.95 3.73
C ASP A 20 -10.31 -25.99 2.36
N ALA A 21 -8.97 -25.93 2.38
CA ALA A 21 -8.16 -25.91 1.16
C ALA A 21 -8.33 -27.23 0.39
N PRO A 22 -8.50 -27.17 -0.95
CA PRO A 22 -8.62 -28.37 -1.78
C PRO A 22 -7.43 -29.32 -1.63
N GLU A 23 -7.68 -30.62 -1.76
CA GLU A 23 -6.64 -31.65 -1.69
C GLU A 23 -5.52 -31.37 -2.71
N GLY A 24 -4.27 -31.48 -2.27
CA GLY A 24 -3.09 -31.18 -3.09
C GLY A 24 -2.68 -29.68 -3.10
N MET A 25 -3.41 -28.79 -2.42
CA MET A 25 -3.03 -27.39 -2.26
C MET A 25 -2.48 -27.11 -0.87
N ALA A 26 -1.49 -26.21 -0.79
CA ALA A 26 -0.95 -25.69 0.45
C ALA A 26 -1.16 -24.19 0.55
N VAL A 27 -1.54 -23.71 1.74
CA VAL A 27 -1.76 -22.29 2.01
C VAL A 27 -0.64 -21.72 2.88
N ILE A 28 -0.04 -20.63 2.46
CA ILE A 28 0.99 -19.91 3.20
C ILE A 28 0.51 -18.49 3.52
N VAL A 29 0.35 -18.19 4.80
CA VAL A 29 0.09 -16.81 5.25
C VAL A 29 1.41 -16.10 5.49
N ARG A 30 1.65 -15.03 4.75
CA ARG A 30 2.83 -14.18 4.89
C ARG A 30 2.66 -13.20 6.05
N THR A 31 3.76 -12.52 6.43
CA THR A 31 3.76 -11.52 7.52
C THR A 31 2.74 -10.39 7.32
N ALA A 32 2.44 -10.02 6.08
CA ALA A 32 1.39 -9.04 5.75
C ALA A 32 -0.03 -9.47 6.20
N GLY A 33 -0.27 -10.77 6.40
CA GLY A 33 -1.54 -11.30 6.90
C GLY A 33 -1.65 -11.34 8.42
N MET A 34 -0.60 -10.95 9.15
CA MET A 34 -0.62 -11.03 10.64
C MET A 34 -1.70 -10.16 11.27
N GLU A 35 -1.94 -8.97 10.73
CA GLU A 35 -2.90 -8.01 11.26
C GLU A 35 -4.28 -8.12 10.61
N ARG A 36 -4.44 -9.03 9.63
CA ARG A 36 -5.70 -9.20 8.90
C ARG A 36 -6.70 -10.03 9.69
N ALA A 37 -7.97 -9.66 9.56
CA ALA A 37 -9.08 -10.40 10.14
C ALA A 37 -9.38 -11.68 9.35
N LYS A 38 -9.98 -12.69 10.01
CA LYS A 38 -10.36 -13.97 9.39
C LYS A 38 -11.18 -13.79 8.08
N PRO A 39 -12.19 -12.89 8.00
CA PRO A 39 -12.95 -12.68 6.76
C PRO A 39 -12.11 -12.15 5.60
N GLU A 40 -11.08 -11.34 5.89
CA GLU A 40 -10.17 -10.82 4.87
C GLU A 40 -9.29 -11.93 4.30
N ILE A 41 -8.70 -12.75 5.18
CA ILE A 41 -7.88 -13.90 4.78
C ILE A 41 -8.71 -14.90 3.96
N LYS A 42 -9.96 -15.16 4.37
CA LYS A 42 -10.86 -16.04 3.63
C LYS A 42 -11.18 -15.49 2.23
N ARG A 43 -11.45 -14.21 2.12
CA ARG A 43 -11.70 -13.53 0.84
C ARG A 43 -10.49 -13.58 -0.08
N ASP A 44 -9.29 -13.37 0.46
CA ASP A 44 -8.04 -13.43 -0.31
C ASP A 44 -7.78 -14.86 -0.81
N PHE A 45 -8.07 -15.86 0.01
CA PHE A 45 -7.98 -17.27 -0.38
C PHE A 45 -8.97 -17.61 -1.49
N GLU A 46 -10.23 -17.23 -1.36
CA GLU A 46 -11.25 -17.43 -2.39
C GLU A 46 -10.90 -16.72 -3.71
N TYR A 47 -10.29 -15.53 -3.61
CA TYR A 47 -9.77 -14.83 -4.79
C TYR A 47 -8.64 -15.63 -5.48
N LEU A 48 -7.69 -16.18 -4.71
CA LEU A 48 -6.59 -16.97 -5.27
C LEU A 48 -7.08 -18.27 -5.92
N LEU A 49 -8.11 -18.91 -5.39
CA LEU A 49 -8.72 -20.07 -6.02
C LEU A 49 -9.33 -19.73 -7.38
N ARG A 50 -10.12 -18.65 -7.45
CA ARG A 50 -10.69 -18.18 -8.72
C ARG A 50 -9.61 -17.80 -9.74
N LEU A 51 -8.56 -17.11 -9.29
CA LEU A 51 -7.43 -16.75 -10.14
C LEU A 51 -6.72 -17.98 -10.70
N TRP A 52 -6.53 -19.01 -9.89
CA TRP A 52 -5.95 -20.27 -10.34
C TRP A 52 -6.80 -20.94 -11.42
N ASP A 53 -8.11 -20.97 -11.24
CA ASP A 53 -9.03 -21.53 -12.23
C ASP A 53 -9.00 -20.74 -13.55
N GLU A 54 -8.98 -19.41 -13.50
CA GLU A 54 -8.81 -18.54 -14.66
C GLU A 54 -7.49 -18.84 -15.41
N ILE A 55 -6.37 -18.91 -14.68
CA ILE A 55 -5.06 -19.22 -15.25
C ILE A 55 -5.10 -20.58 -15.94
N ARG A 56 -5.69 -21.59 -15.30
CA ARG A 56 -5.80 -22.93 -15.84
C ARG A 56 -6.64 -22.95 -17.13
N GLU A 57 -7.77 -22.26 -17.15
CA GLU A 57 -8.61 -22.16 -18.34
C GLU A 57 -7.89 -21.47 -19.51
N VAL A 58 -7.22 -20.35 -19.26
CA VAL A 58 -6.47 -19.62 -20.28
C VAL A 58 -5.32 -20.49 -20.80
N THR A 59 -4.63 -21.21 -19.93
CA THR A 59 -3.53 -22.10 -20.31
C THR A 59 -4.02 -23.21 -21.24
N LEU A 60 -5.15 -23.85 -20.94
CA LEU A 60 -5.72 -24.92 -21.75
C LEU A 60 -6.23 -24.45 -23.13
N LYS A 61 -6.58 -23.17 -23.26
CA LYS A 61 -7.05 -22.56 -24.52
C LYS A 61 -5.92 -21.91 -25.33
N SER A 62 -4.70 -21.84 -24.79
CA SER A 62 -3.58 -21.13 -25.41
C SER A 62 -2.60 -22.08 -26.07
N THR A 63 -1.91 -21.61 -27.11
CA THR A 63 -0.79 -22.31 -27.75
C THR A 63 0.49 -21.56 -27.43
N ALA A 64 1.52 -22.26 -26.97
CA ALA A 64 2.81 -21.65 -26.63
C ALA A 64 3.54 -21.10 -27.89
N PRO A 65 4.26 -19.96 -27.78
CA PRO A 65 4.36 -19.09 -26.61
C PRO A 65 3.18 -18.14 -26.48
N ALA A 66 2.59 -18.01 -25.28
CA ALA A 66 1.48 -17.10 -25.00
C ALA A 66 1.60 -16.53 -23.57
N LEU A 67 1.24 -15.26 -23.38
CA LEU A 67 1.12 -14.66 -22.06
C LEU A 67 -0.15 -15.17 -21.39
N ILE A 68 -0.01 -15.95 -20.34
CA ILE A 68 -1.13 -16.54 -19.59
C ILE A 68 -1.58 -15.63 -18.46
N TYR A 69 -0.64 -15.13 -17.67
CA TYR A 69 -0.91 -14.27 -16.53
C TYR A 69 0.20 -13.26 -16.29
N GLU A 70 -0.18 -12.04 -15.98
CA GLU A 70 0.74 -10.98 -15.63
C GLU A 70 0.26 -10.26 -14.35
N GLU A 71 1.13 -10.18 -13.36
CA GLU A 71 0.87 -9.47 -12.10
C GLU A 71 1.38 -8.01 -12.11
N ALA A 72 1.91 -7.54 -13.24
CA ALA A 72 2.62 -6.26 -13.33
C ALA A 72 1.72 -5.01 -13.23
N SER A 73 0.39 -5.16 -13.22
CA SER A 73 -0.53 -4.01 -13.11
C SER A 73 -0.38 -3.31 -11.76
N LEU A 74 0.16 -2.07 -11.77
CA LEU A 74 0.25 -1.21 -10.60
C LEU A 74 -1.12 -1.04 -9.90
N ILE A 75 -2.19 -0.90 -10.68
CA ILE A 75 -3.56 -0.73 -10.17
C ILE A 75 -4.00 -1.94 -9.36
N LYS A 76 -3.85 -3.14 -9.91
CA LYS A 76 -4.20 -4.39 -9.21
C LYS A 76 -3.38 -4.57 -7.94
N ARG A 77 -2.07 -4.30 -8.02
CA ARG A 77 -1.15 -4.38 -6.88
C ARG A 77 -1.53 -3.38 -5.78
N SER A 78 -1.79 -2.12 -6.14
CA SER A 78 -2.17 -1.08 -5.17
C SER A 78 -3.47 -1.43 -4.46
N ILE A 79 -4.49 -1.88 -5.19
CA ILE A 79 -5.76 -2.30 -4.57
C ILE A 79 -5.52 -3.53 -3.68
N ARG A 80 -4.79 -4.54 -4.13
CA ARG A 80 -4.54 -5.76 -3.36
C ARG A 80 -3.80 -5.48 -2.06
N ASP A 81 -2.75 -4.65 -2.12
CA ASP A 81 -1.81 -4.48 -1.00
C ASP A 81 -2.23 -3.36 -0.03
N LEU A 82 -2.90 -2.33 -0.52
CA LEU A 82 -3.21 -1.12 0.24
C LEU A 82 -4.69 -0.97 0.60
N TYR A 83 -5.60 -1.64 -0.12
CA TYR A 83 -7.01 -1.48 0.15
C TYR A 83 -7.43 -2.11 1.47
N THR A 84 -8.05 -1.31 2.33
CA THR A 84 -8.65 -1.70 3.61
C THR A 84 -10.11 -1.22 3.68
N GLN A 85 -10.88 -1.68 4.68
CA GLN A 85 -12.31 -1.34 4.79
C GLN A 85 -12.58 0.12 5.16
N ASP A 86 -11.62 0.81 5.75
CA ASP A 86 -11.67 2.22 6.13
C ASP A 86 -11.45 3.18 4.95
N ILE A 87 -10.92 2.67 3.81
CA ILE A 87 -10.79 3.47 2.59
C ILE A 87 -12.17 3.72 2.00
N GLY A 88 -12.57 5.01 1.94
CA GLY A 88 -13.85 5.44 1.40
C GLY A 88 -13.93 5.27 -0.11
N ASP A 89 -13.00 5.88 -0.85
CA ASP A 89 -13.00 5.93 -2.31
C ASP A 89 -11.65 5.52 -2.92
N ILE A 90 -11.71 4.90 -4.09
CA ILE A 90 -10.59 4.62 -4.97
C ILE A 90 -10.84 5.39 -6.26
N VAL A 91 -10.19 6.53 -6.40
CA VAL A 91 -10.36 7.41 -7.56
C VAL A 91 -9.34 7.06 -8.63
N VAL A 92 -9.82 6.75 -9.84
CA VAL A 92 -8.97 6.26 -10.93
C VAL A 92 -9.15 7.13 -12.17
N ALA A 93 -8.05 7.67 -12.69
CA ALA A 93 -8.00 8.43 -13.93
C ALA A 93 -7.75 7.50 -15.12
N GLY A 94 -8.44 7.76 -16.24
CA GLY A 94 -8.34 6.99 -17.48
C GLY A 94 -9.33 5.81 -17.57
N ASP A 95 -9.95 5.66 -18.73
CA ASP A 95 -11.01 4.68 -18.96
C ASP A 95 -10.54 3.23 -18.81
N GLU A 96 -9.38 2.91 -19.35
CA GLU A 96 -8.81 1.57 -19.27
C GLU A 96 -8.43 1.21 -17.83
N ALA A 97 -7.72 2.12 -17.15
CA ALA A 97 -7.34 1.97 -15.76
C ALA A 97 -8.56 1.80 -14.84
N TYR A 98 -9.60 2.61 -15.06
CA TYR A 98 -10.85 2.50 -14.30
C TYR A 98 -11.54 1.16 -14.53
N ARG A 99 -11.62 0.69 -15.80
CA ARG A 99 -12.19 -0.63 -16.10
C ARG A 99 -11.41 -1.76 -15.43
N ALA A 100 -10.08 -1.70 -15.48
CA ALA A 100 -9.21 -2.68 -14.82
C ALA A 100 -9.37 -2.68 -13.29
N ALA A 101 -9.38 -1.50 -12.66
CA ALA A 101 -9.60 -1.36 -11.22
C ALA A 101 -10.97 -1.92 -10.80
N ARG A 102 -12.00 -1.61 -11.57
CA ARG A 102 -13.37 -2.07 -11.30
C ARG A 102 -13.55 -3.57 -11.48
N ALA A 103 -12.94 -4.14 -12.52
CA ALA A 103 -12.94 -5.58 -12.73
C ALA A 103 -12.22 -6.32 -11.59
N PHE A 104 -11.06 -5.80 -11.18
CA PHE A 104 -10.30 -6.35 -10.07
C PHE A 104 -11.06 -6.25 -8.73
N MET A 105 -11.64 -5.08 -8.41
CA MET A 105 -12.44 -4.90 -7.20
C MET A 105 -13.67 -5.80 -7.18
N ARG A 106 -14.30 -6.07 -8.33
CA ARG A 106 -15.42 -7.01 -8.43
C ARG A 106 -15.01 -8.43 -8.06
N ALA A 107 -13.81 -8.84 -8.45
CA ALA A 107 -13.27 -10.16 -8.11
C ALA A 107 -12.83 -10.24 -6.64
N LEU A 108 -12.22 -9.16 -6.12
CA LEU A 108 -11.67 -9.13 -4.76
C LEU A 108 -12.75 -8.87 -3.69
N ALA A 109 -13.56 -7.83 -3.85
CA ALA A 109 -14.55 -7.37 -2.88
C ALA A 109 -15.80 -6.79 -3.57
N PRO A 110 -16.72 -7.62 -4.07
CA PRO A 110 -17.90 -7.18 -4.85
C PRO A 110 -18.77 -6.14 -4.14
N SER A 111 -18.94 -6.26 -2.83
CA SER A 111 -19.70 -5.32 -1.99
C SER A 111 -19.14 -3.90 -1.97
N HIS A 112 -17.83 -3.76 -2.23
CA HIS A 112 -17.11 -2.49 -2.22
C HIS A 112 -16.92 -1.88 -3.62
N LEU A 113 -17.50 -2.47 -4.65
CA LEU A 113 -17.37 -2.01 -6.04
C LEU A 113 -17.77 -0.53 -6.24
N ARG A 114 -18.68 -0.02 -5.42
CA ARG A 114 -19.14 1.38 -5.47
C ARG A 114 -18.07 2.39 -5.08
N ARG A 115 -17.04 1.96 -4.36
CA ARG A 115 -15.93 2.82 -3.94
C ARG A 115 -14.95 3.12 -5.08
N VAL A 116 -14.99 2.36 -6.16
CA VAL A 116 -14.16 2.65 -7.35
C VAL A 116 -14.83 3.72 -8.17
N GLN A 117 -14.26 4.93 -8.14
CA GLN A 117 -14.76 6.14 -8.79
C GLN A 117 -13.93 6.48 -10.03
N HIS A 118 -14.61 6.85 -11.11
CA HIS A 118 -13.93 7.31 -12.32
C HIS A 118 -13.63 8.81 -12.24
N TYR A 119 -12.37 9.19 -12.31
CA TYR A 119 -11.96 10.56 -12.41
C TYR A 119 -12.12 11.06 -13.85
N ARG A 120 -12.98 12.07 -14.05
CA ARG A 120 -13.36 12.58 -15.38
C ARG A 120 -12.99 14.05 -15.61
N ASP A 121 -12.43 14.70 -14.61
CA ASP A 121 -12.02 16.10 -14.76
C ASP A 121 -10.81 16.19 -15.70
N ALA A 122 -11.03 16.77 -16.87
CA ALA A 122 -9.98 16.98 -17.86
C ALA A 122 -9.19 18.27 -17.63
N SER A 123 -9.70 19.17 -16.79
CA SER A 123 -9.08 20.48 -16.53
C SER A 123 -7.90 20.39 -15.57
N GLN A 124 -7.92 19.41 -14.67
CA GLN A 124 -6.87 19.23 -13.67
C GLN A 124 -6.51 17.75 -13.52
N PRO A 125 -5.24 17.35 -13.67
CA PRO A 125 -4.80 15.96 -13.42
C PRO A 125 -5.10 15.51 -12.00
N LEU A 126 -5.43 14.21 -11.83
CA LEU A 126 -5.81 13.62 -10.55
C LEU A 126 -4.79 13.89 -9.43
N PHE A 127 -3.52 13.65 -9.69
CA PHE A 127 -2.46 13.82 -8.69
C PHE A 127 -2.20 15.28 -8.35
N GLN A 128 -2.38 16.18 -9.32
CA GLN A 128 -2.29 17.62 -9.07
C GLN A 128 -3.44 18.10 -8.19
N ARG A 129 -4.67 17.63 -8.45
CA ARG A 129 -5.85 17.97 -7.63
C ARG A 129 -5.66 17.63 -6.15
N TYR A 130 -5.05 16.50 -5.86
CA TYR A 130 -4.78 16.05 -4.49
C TYR A 130 -3.38 16.41 -4.00
N GLN A 131 -2.64 17.26 -4.71
CA GLN A 131 -1.27 17.70 -4.37
C GLN A 131 -0.28 16.54 -4.17
N ILE A 132 -0.52 15.42 -4.84
CA ILE A 132 0.31 14.21 -4.70
C ILE A 132 1.65 14.39 -5.43
N GLU A 133 1.67 15.09 -6.58
CA GLU A 133 2.89 15.34 -7.34
C GLU A 133 3.92 16.13 -6.52
N SER A 134 3.48 17.15 -5.79
CA SER A 134 4.36 17.91 -4.90
C SER A 134 4.91 17.07 -3.76
N GLN A 135 4.09 16.18 -3.19
CA GLN A 135 4.53 15.26 -2.13
C GLN A 135 5.53 14.22 -2.67
N ILE A 136 5.32 13.69 -3.88
CA ILE A 136 6.26 12.76 -4.53
C ILE A 136 7.59 13.47 -4.80
N SER A 137 7.56 14.71 -5.31
CA SER A 137 8.77 15.51 -5.54
C SER A 137 9.52 15.78 -4.23
N ALA A 138 8.80 16.10 -3.15
CA ALA A 138 9.39 16.34 -1.84
C ALA A 138 10.13 15.11 -1.25
N ILE A 139 9.76 13.89 -1.64
CA ILE A 139 10.47 12.66 -1.21
C ILE A 139 11.94 12.65 -1.67
N HIS A 140 12.23 13.31 -2.79
CA HIS A 140 13.58 13.38 -3.37
C HIS A 140 14.38 14.61 -2.94
N GLU A 141 13.75 15.53 -2.20
CA GLU A 141 14.42 16.71 -1.69
C GLU A 141 15.21 16.37 -0.41
N PRO A 142 16.45 16.84 -0.30
CA PRO A 142 17.25 16.60 0.92
C PRO A 142 16.76 17.39 2.13
N VAL A 143 15.97 18.46 1.92
CA VAL A 143 15.49 19.36 2.97
C VAL A 143 14.02 19.05 3.28
N VAL A 144 13.73 18.77 4.56
CA VAL A 144 12.36 18.59 5.06
C VAL A 144 12.04 19.69 6.05
N HIS A 145 10.98 20.45 5.76
CA HIS A 145 10.52 21.52 6.64
C HIS A 145 9.63 20.99 7.76
N LEU A 146 9.89 21.45 8.98
CA LEU A 146 9.13 21.14 10.18
C LEU A 146 7.97 22.13 10.37
N LYS A 147 6.90 21.70 11.03
CA LYS A 147 5.72 22.54 11.30
C LYS A 147 6.05 23.73 12.19
N SER A 148 7.02 23.59 13.08
CA SER A 148 7.52 24.67 13.96
C SER A 148 8.27 25.78 13.23
N GLY A 149 8.66 25.56 11.97
CA GLY A 149 9.48 26.49 11.17
C GLY A 149 10.97 26.13 11.17
N GLY A 150 11.36 25.02 11.81
CA GLY A 150 12.67 24.39 11.65
C GLY A 150 12.73 23.57 10.35
N TYR A 151 13.87 22.94 10.12
CA TYR A 151 14.05 22.01 9.01
C TYR A 151 15.16 21.00 9.32
N ILE A 152 15.08 19.85 8.67
CA ILE A 152 16.13 18.84 8.67
C ILE A 152 16.74 18.72 7.29
N VAL A 153 18.05 18.41 7.24
CA VAL A 153 18.75 18.14 5.98
C VAL A 153 19.26 16.71 6.03
N ILE A 154 18.84 15.88 5.09
CA ILE A 154 19.20 14.47 5.00
C ILE A 154 20.09 14.28 3.78
N ASN A 155 21.37 13.99 4.01
CA ASN A 155 22.34 13.75 2.96
C ASN A 155 22.92 12.34 3.04
N GLN A 156 22.83 11.62 1.93
CA GLN A 156 23.46 10.31 1.81
C GLN A 156 24.90 10.48 1.32
N THR A 157 25.83 9.85 2.06
CA THR A 157 27.22 9.68 1.64
C THR A 157 27.49 8.23 1.28
N GLU A 158 28.71 7.90 0.85
CA GLU A 158 29.09 6.52 0.54
C GLU A 158 28.93 5.57 1.74
N ALA A 159 29.26 6.04 2.94
CA ALA A 159 29.35 5.21 4.14
C ALA A 159 28.21 5.42 5.15
N LEU A 160 27.51 6.56 5.12
CA LEU A 160 26.51 6.92 6.12
C LEU A 160 25.44 7.85 5.55
N VAL A 161 24.36 8.04 6.31
CA VAL A 161 23.40 9.12 6.10
C VAL A 161 23.62 10.16 7.18
N ALA A 162 23.93 11.39 6.78
CA ALA A 162 24.04 12.53 7.68
C ALA A 162 22.68 13.22 7.78
N ILE A 163 22.22 13.47 9.02
CA ILE A 163 20.97 14.19 9.28
C ILE A 163 21.34 15.40 10.15
N ASP A 164 21.12 16.60 9.61
CA ASP A 164 21.34 17.86 10.30
C ASP A 164 19.99 18.49 10.68
N VAL A 165 19.84 18.89 11.93
CA VAL A 165 18.61 19.46 12.48
C VAL A 165 18.80 20.94 12.73
N ASN A 166 18.00 21.76 12.09
CA ASN A 166 18.05 23.21 12.17
C ASN A 166 16.74 23.79 12.75
N SER A 167 16.87 24.63 13.77
CA SER A 167 15.71 25.31 14.36
C SER A 167 15.09 26.37 13.42
N GLY A 168 15.86 26.90 12.46
CA GLY A 168 15.37 27.83 11.46
C GLY A 168 14.65 29.04 12.07
N ARG A 169 13.36 29.18 11.76
CA ARG A 169 12.48 30.25 12.28
C ARG A 169 11.72 29.85 13.54
N ALA A 170 11.98 28.68 14.11
CA ALA A 170 11.34 28.19 15.34
C ALA A 170 11.88 28.93 16.61
N THR A 171 11.97 30.26 16.58
CA THR A 171 12.55 31.10 17.62
C THR A 171 11.51 31.66 18.60
N ARG A 172 10.36 31.03 18.74
CA ARG A 172 9.26 31.53 19.60
C ARG A 172 9.45 31.25 21.08
N GLU A 173 10.34 30.33 21.41
CA GLU A 173 10.61 29.96 22.81
C GLU A 173 11.57 30.97 23.47
N ARG A 174 11.46 31.09 24.78
CA ARG A 174 12.25 32.06 25.56
C ARG A 174 13.70 31.60 25.81
N ASN A 175 13.98 30.34 25.54
CA ASN A 175 15.21 29.68 25.89
C ASN A 175 15.71 28.85 24.70
N ILE A 176 17.01 28.88 24.45
CA ILE A 176 17.67 28.11 23.36
C ILE A 176 17.51 26.59 23.58
N GLU A 177 17.62 26.13 24.83
CA GLU A 177 17.49 24.70 25.15
C GLU A 177 16.06 24.19 24.86
N GLU A 178 15.05 24.97 25.20
CA GLU A 178 13.64 24.63 24.95
C GLU A 178 13.34 24.62 23.44
N THR A 179 13.89 25.57 22.69
CA THR A 179 13.83 25.59 21.23
C THR A 179 14.49 24.32 20.64
N ALA A 180 15.69 23.97 21.12
CA ALA A 180 16.42 22.79 20.66
C ALA A 180 15.67 21.49 20.98
N LEU A 181 15.15 21.36 22.21
CA LEU A 181 14.37 20.19 22.62
C LEU A 181 13.14 20.00 21.72
N ARG A 182 12.39 21.06 21.49
CA ARG A 182 11.19 21.03 20.67
C ARG A 182 11.51 20.68 19.22
N THR A 183 12.51 21.35 18.63
CA THR A 183 12.90 21.09 17.24
C THR A 183 13.42 19.66 17.06
N ASN A 184 14.25 19.18 18.00
CA ASN A 184 14.79 17.83 17.96
C ASN A 184 13.71 16.77 18.16
N SER A 185 12.71 17.01 19.02
CA SER A 185 11.58 16.10 19.21
C SER A 185 10.72 16.01 17.96
N GLU A 186 10.43 17.16 17.31
CA GLU A 186 9.68 17.20 16.06
C GLU A 186 10.45 16.55 14.89
N ALA A 187 11.78 16.70 14.86
CA ALA A 187 12.64 16.05 13.87
C ALA A 187 12.71 14.53 14.03
N ALA A 188 12.44 14.02 15.23
CA ALA A 188 12.46 12.58 15.52
C ALA A 188 11.11 11.89 15.20
N GLU A 189 10.01 12.62 15.09
CA GLU A 189 8.70 12.11 14.63
C GLU A 189 8.70 11.82 13.12
#